data_fc58cb39687469c0ca44acb5ffb9d581
#
_entry.id   fc58cb39687469c0ca44acb5ffb9d581
#
_cell.length_a   1.000
_cell.length_b   1.000
_cell.length_c   1.000
_cell.angle_alpha   90.00
_cell.angle_beta   90.00
_cell.angle_gamma   90.00
#
_symmetry.space_group_name_H-M   'P 1'
#
loop_
_entity.id
_entity.type
_entity.pdbx_description
1 polymer ?
#
loop_
_entity_poly.entity_id
_entity_poly.type
_entity_poly.pdbx_seq_one_letter_code
_entity_poly.pdbx_strand_id
1 'polypeptide(L)'
;MNMIIQITTAIAMILSIIVPFGYFFLGEKSKKRYKESLIANCFMFFGVLLVATVVSFAGTASVQAAGSSADGLATGLGYLGAALVTGISGLGSGIAVASSASAALGALSEDGSLFGKSIIFVAMAEGIALYGLIISFMILGKL
;
A
#
# COMPACT_ATOMS: atom_id res chain seq x y z
N MET A 1 8.24 17.07 -11.25
CA MET A 1 7.83 15.74 -11.76
C MET A 1 6.78 15.98 -12.83
N ASN A 2 6.98 15.49 -14.04
CA ASN A 2 6.11 15.84 -15.17
C ASN A 2 4.68 15.34 -14.91
N MET A 3 3.69 16.21 -15.05
CA MET A 3 2.26 15.92 -14.88
C MET A 3 1.82 14.67 -15.67
N ILE A 4 2.44 14.42 -16.82
CA ILE A 4 2.22 13.23 -17.65
C ILE A 4 2.57 11.94 -16.90
N ILE A 5 3.69 11.91 -16.16
CA ILE A 5 4.11 10.72 -15.39
C ILE A 5 3.12 10.45 -14.24
N GLN A 6 2.66 11.48 -13.56
CA GLN A 6 1.66 11.33 -12.48
C GLN A 6 0.34 10.80 -13.01
N ILE A 7 -0.15 11.34 -14.13
CA ILE A 7 -1.41 10.91 -14.73
C ILE A 7 -1.30 9.48 -15.25
N THR A 8 -0.21 9.13 -15.95
CA THR A 8 0.01 7.76 -16.45
C THR A 8 0.13 6.75 -15.31
N THR A 9 0.80 7.09 -14.23
CA THR A 9 0.93 6.22 -13.06
C THR A 9 -0.41 6.02 -12.36
N ALA A 10 -1.19 7.08 -12.19
CA ALA A 10 -2.54 7.01 -11.61
C ALA A 10 -3.48 6.13 -12.45
N ILE A 11 -3.48 6.31 -13.78
CA ILE A 11 -4.27 5.50 -14.70
C ILE A 11 -3.83 4.04 -14.64
N ALA A 12 -2.52 3.76 -14.65
CA ALA A 12 -1.99 2.40 -14.56
C ALA A 12 -2.37 1.71 -13.24
N MET A 13 -2.36 2.43 -12.11
CA MET A 13 -2.81 1.90 -10.82
C MET A 13 -4.31 1.58 -10.83
N ILE A 14 -5.14 2.47 -11.36
CA ILE A 14 -6.59 2.24 -11.46
C ILE A 14 -6.88 1.02 -12.36
N LEU A 15 -6.22 0.93 -13.50
CA LEU A 15 -6.37 -0.21 -14.42
C LEU A 15 -5.88 -1.52 -13.80
N SER A 16 -4.83 -1.50 -12.96
CA SER A 16 -4.32 -2.69 -12.28
C SER A 16 -5.36 -3.32 -11.34
N ILE A 17 -6.30 -2.53 -10.85
CA ILE A 17 -7.41 -3.00 -10.02
C ILE A 17 -8.62 -3.38 -10.88
N ILE A 18 -9.04 -2.49 -11.79
CA ILE A 18 -10.28 -2.68 -12.56
C ILE A 18 -10.19 -3.88 -13.51
N VAL A 19 -9.03 -4.09 -14.17
CA VAL A 19 -8.87 -5.15 -15.16
C VAL A 19 -9.00 -6.56 -14.54
N PRO A 20 -8.28 -6.90 -13.44
CA PRO A 20 -8.43 -8.23 -12.83
C PRO A 20 -9.82 -8.45 -12.22
N PHE A 21 -10.41 -7.41 -11.62
CA PHE A 21 -11.78 -7.49 -11.11
C PHE A 21 -12.80 -7.71 -12.24
N GLY A 22 -12.69 -6.93 -13.33
CA GLY A 22 -13.53 -7.11 -14.52
C GLY A 22 -13.41 -8.51 -15.10
N TYR A 23 -12.20 -9.03 -15.21
CA TYR A 23 -11.95 -10.40 -15.66
C TYR A 23 -12.64 -11.46 -14.79
N PHE A 24 -12.65 -11.25 -13.48
CA PHE A 24 -13.32 -12.16 -12.55
C PHE A 24 -14.84 -12.06 -12.63
N PHE A 25 -15.41 -10.83 -12.67
CA PHE A 25 -16.86 -10.62 -12.62
C PHE A 25 -17.58 -10.92 -13.95
N LEU A 26 -16.91 -10.69 -15.08
CA LEU A 26 -17.50 -10.90 -16.41
C LEU A 26 -17.44 -12.37 -16.89
N GLY A 27 -16.79 -13.26 -16.12
CA GLY A 27 -16.63 -14.65 -16.51
C GLY A 27 -17.21 -15.64 -15.51
N GLU A 28 -17.09 -16.96 -15.82
CA GLU A 28 -17.50 -18.02 -14.91
C GLU A 28 -16.74 -17.95 -13.59
N LYS A 29 -17.47 -17.93 -12.46
CA LYS A 29 -16.94 -17.80 -11.11
C LYS A 29 -16.29 -19.14 -10.66
N SER A 30 -15.05 -19.39 -11.08
CA SER A 30 -14.29 -20.58 -10.67
C SER A 30 -13.15 -20.23 -9.70
N LYS A 31 -12.78 -21.18 -8.82
CA LYS A 31 -11.65 -21.01 -7.90
C LYS A 31 -10.33 -20.74 -8.63
N LYS A 32 -10.16 -21.27 -9.84
CA LYS A 32 -8.97 -21.06 -10.67
C LYS A 32 -8.90 -19.62 -11.15
N ARG A 33 -9.98 -19.09 -11.71
CA ARG A 33 -10.06 -17.68 -12.17
C ARG A 33 -9.87 -16.69 -11.03
N TYR A 34 -10.40 -17.00 -9.84
CA TYR A 34 -10.19 -16.17 -8.65
C TYR A 34 -8.70 -16.06 -8.31
N LYS A 35 -7.99 -17.19 -8.24
CA LYS A 35 -6.54 -17.22 -8.00
C LYS A 35 -5.75 -16.45 -9.06
N GLU A 36 -6.06 -16.67 -10.34
CA GLU A 36 -5.40 -16.00 -11.46
C GLU A 36 -5.63 -14.48 -11.42
N SER A 37 -6.87 -14.06 -11.15
CA SER A 37 -7.22 -12.64 -11.00
C SER A 37 -6.47 -11.99 -9.82
N LEU A 38 -6.36 -12.70 -8.70
CA LEU A 38 -5.69 -12.19 -7.50
C LEU A 38 -4.17 -12.07 -7.72
N ILE A 39 -3.54 -13.08 -8.35
CA ILE A 39 -2.13 -13.07 -8.70
C ILE A 39 -1.84 -11.97 -9.71
N ALA A 40 -2.67 -11.84 -10.74
CA ALA A 40 -2.54 -10.79 -11.76
C ALA A 40 -2.67 -9.39 -11.15
N ASN A 41 -3.63 -9.18 -10.22
CA ASN A 41 -3.79 -7.92 -9.50
C ASN A 41 -2.54 -7.58 -8.69
N CYS A 42 -2.04 -8.52 -7.87
CA CYS A 42 -0.80 -8.34 -7.12
C CYS A 42 0.38 -7.99 -8.03
N PHE A 43 0.56 -8.73 -9.10
CA PHE A 43 1.70 -8.54 -10.01
C PHE A 43 1.62 -7.20 -10.74
N MET A 44 0.43 -6.81 -11.22
CA MET A 44 0.23 -5.52 -11.89
C MET A 44 0.37 -4.35 -10.92
N PHE A 45 -0.23 -4.43 -9.73
CA PHE A 45 -0.18 -3.37 -8.74
C PHE A 45 1.26 -3.12 -8.24
N PHE A 46 1.92 -4.15 -7.75
CA PHE A 46 3.30 -4.03 -7.28
C PHE A 46 4.30 -3.76 -8.39
N GLY A 47 4.08 -4.30 -9.58
CA GLY A 47 4.89 -4.02 -10.77
C GLY A 47 4.84 -2.55 -11.19
N VAL A 48 3.64 -1.97 -11.27
CA VAL A 48 3.47 -0.53 -11.57
C VAL A 48 4.10 0.33 -10.49
N LEU A 49 3.93 -0.04 -9.21
CA LEU A 49 4.51 0.67 -8.08
C LEU A 49 6.04 0.66 -8.12
N LEU A 50 6.63 -0.49 -8.43
CA LEU A 50 8.07 -0.66 -8.54
C LEU A 50 8.64 0.15 -9.71
N VAL A 51 8.00 0.09 -10.89
CA VAL A 51 8.42 0.87 -12.06
C VAL A 51 8.29 2.37 -11.77
N ALA A 52 7.19 2.81 -11.19
CA ALA A 52 6.99 4.21 -10.81
C ALA A 52 8.06 4.69 -9.83
N THR A 53 8.44 3.88 -8.86
CA THR A 53 9.50 4.16 -7.90
C THR A 53 10.85 4.29 -8.60
N VAL A 54 11.23 3.32 -9.45
CA VAL A 54 12.50 3.34 -10.19
C VAL A 54 12.58 4.57 -11.11
N VAL A 55 11.51 4.88 -11.85
CA VAL A 55 11.46 6.06 -12.74
C VAL A 55 11.57 7.36 -11.94
N SER A 56 10.91 7.44 -10.78
CA SER A 56 11.00 8.60 -9.90
C SER A 56 12.42 8.79 -9.36
N PHE A 57 13.08 7.74 -8.92
CA PHE A 57 14.47 7.79 -8.47
C PHE A 57 15.46 8.10 -9.58
N ALA A 58 15.30 7.54 -10.77
CA ALA A 58 16.15 7.82 -11.92
C ALA A 58 16.04 9.29 -12.36
N GLY A 59 14.83 9.88 -12.25
CA GLY A 59 14.62 11.31 -12.56
C GLY A 59 15.22 12.27 -11.51
N THR A 60 15.30 11.86 -10.26
CA THR A 60 15.85 12.68 -9.16
C THR A 60 17.36 12.51 -9.00
N ALA A 61 17.95 11.40 -9.39
CA ALA A 61 19.38 11.16 -9.30
C ALA A 61 20.22 12.18 -10.11
N SER A 62 19.68 12.72 -11.21
CA SER A 62 20.32 13.74 -12.01
C SER A 62 20.27 15.17 -11.39
N VAL A 63 19.36 15.40 -10.43
CA VAL A 63 19.18 16.73 -9.79
C VAL A 63 19.97 16.84 -8.47
N GLN A 64 20.23 15.72 -7.81
CA GLN A 64 20.82 15.69 -6.47
C GLN A 64 22.36 15.67 -6.45
N ALA A 65 23.01 15.50 -7.59
CA ALA A 65 24.50 15.55 -7.65
C ALA A 65 25.09 16.96 -7.44
N ALA A 66 24.27 17.99 -7.29
CA ALA A 66 24.70 19.39 -7.23
C ALA A 66 24.60 20.05 -5.84
N GLY A 67 24.17 19.37 -4.79
CA GLY A 67 23.97 20.03 -3.50
C GLY A 67 24.20 19.10 -2.28
N SER A 68 25.44 18.91 -1.88
CA SER A 68 25.79 18.37 -0.55
C SER A 68 25.82 19.50 0.50
N SER A 69 24.67 20.17 0.71
CA SER A 69 24.49 21.03 1.86
C SER A 69 23.90 20.21 3.03
N ALA A 70 24.23 20.61 4.27
CA ALA A 70 23.71 19.96 5.48
C ALA A 70 22.16 19.90 5.47
N ASP A 71 21.50 20.88 4.86
CA ASP A 71 20.05 20.93 4.67
C ASP A 71 19.52 19.79 3.76
N GLY A 72 20.28 19.43 2.72
CA GLY A 72 19.91 18.32 1.84
C GLY A 72 19.95 16.96 2.55
N LEU A 73 20.92 16.76 3.45
CA LEU A 73 21.03 15.54 4.26
C LEU A 73 19.87 15.47 5.27
N ALA A 74 19.56 16.55 5.97
CA ALA A 74 18.46 16.59 6.93
C ALA A 74 17.11 16.30 6.26
N THR A 75 16.85 16.89 5.10
CA THR A 75 15.66 16.64 4.29
C THR A 75 15.59 15.18 3.82
N GLY A 76 16.72 14.63 3.35
CA GLY A 76 16.80 13.22 2.93
C GLY A 76 16.53 12.24 4.09
N LEU A 77 17.07 12.50 5.27
CA LEU A 77 16.79 11.71 6.47
C LEU A 77 15.33 11.84 6.91
N GLY A 78 14.72 13.00 6.74
CA GLY A 78 13.30 13.21 6.99
C GLY A 78 12.41 12.36 6.07
N TYR A 79 12.69 12.33 4.77
CA TYR A 79 11.97 11.44 3.83
C TYR A 79 12.15 9.97 4.18
N LEU A 80 13.36 9.57 4.56
CA LEU A 80 13.65 8.21 4.97
C LEU A 80 12.93 7.85 6.28
N GLY A 81 12.90 8.77 7.24
CA GLY A 81 12.12 8.61 8.47
C GLY A 81 10.62 8.43 8.21
N ALA A 82 10.04 9.27 7.34
CA ALA A 82 8.64 9.17 6.96
C ALA A 82 8.33 7.82 6.26
N ALA A 83 9.20 7.38 5.35
CA ALA A 83 9.05 6.10 4.66
C ALA A 83 9.15 4.91 5.63
N LEU A 84 10.11 4.93 6.57
CA LEU A 84 10.28 3.88 7.59
C LEU A 84 9.08 3.79 8.54
N VAL A 85 8.59 4.91 9.02
CA VAL A 85 7.42 4.94 9.90
C VAL A 85 6.21 4.31 9.22
N THR A 86 5.92 4.69 7.99
CA THR A 86 4.82 4.12 7.21
C THR A 86 5.04 2.64 6.93
N GLY A 87 6.25 2.25 6.53
CA GLY A 87 6.58 0.86 6.20
C GLY A 87 6.50 -0.07 7.41
N ILE A 88 7.07 0.32 8.54
CA ILE A 88 7.09 -0.50 9.76
C ILE A 88 5.68 -0.59 10.36
N SER A 89 4.93 0.50 10.40
CA SER A 89 3.55 0.47 10.89
C SER A 89 2.64 -0.38 10.01
N GLY A 90 2.83 -0.34 8.68
CA GLY A 90 2.13 -1.20 7.72
C GLY A 90 2.44 -2.68 7.92
N LEU A 91 3.70 -3.04 8.16
CA LEU A 91 4.08 -4.42 8.49
C LEU A 91 3.44 -4.89 9.81
N GLY A 92 3.48 -4.05 10.86
CA GLY A 92 2.85 -4.37 12.15
C GLY A 92 1.34 -4.56 12.02
N SER A 93 0.68 -3.65 11.30
CA SER A 93 -0.75 -3.75 11.00
C SER A 93 -1.07 -5.00 10.19
N GLY A 94 -0.29 -5.32 9.16
CA GLY A 94 -0.50 -6.51 8.34
C GLY A 94 -0.43 -7.81 9.15
N ILE A 95 0.51 -7.93 10.08
CA ILE A 95 0.62 -9.08 11.00
C ILE A 95 -0.60 -9.14 11.94
N ALA A 96 -0.98 -8.00 12.52
CA ALA A 96 -2.12 -7.91 13.42
C ALA A 96 -3.45 -8.24 12.70
N VAL A 97 -3.65 -7.71 11.48
CA VAL A 97 -4.84 -8.02 10.65
C VAL A 97 -4.87 -9.49 10.27
N ALA A 98 -3.75 -10.08 9.84
CA ALA A 98 -3.69 -11.48 9.48
C ALA A 98 -4.12 -12.40 10.64
N SER A 99 -3.63 -12.09 11.85
CA SER A 99 -3.99 -12.84 13.06
C SER A 99 -5.45 -12.64 13.46
N SER A 100 -5.90 -11.37 13.56
CA SER A 100 -7.26 -11.04 14.00
C SER A 100 -8.32 -11.48 12.98
N ALA A 101 -8.07 -11.32 11.67
CA ALA A 101 -9.00 -11.75 10.64
C ALA A 101 -9.12 -13.28 10.57
N SER A 102 -8.01 -14.01 10.75
CA SER A 102 -8.04 -15.47 10.81
C SER A 102 -8.88 -15.99 11.98
N ALA A 103 -8.69 -15.41 13.18
CA ALA A 103 -9.48 -15.73 14.35
C ALA A 103 -10.96 -15.34 14.18
N ALA A 104 -11.22 -14.16 13.60
CA ALA A 104 -12.56 -13.68 13.31
C ALA A 104 -13.32 -14.61 12.35
N LEU A 105 -12.68 -15.04 11.26
CA LEU A 105 -13.28 -15.96 10.31
C LEU A 105 -13.58 -17.34 10.93
N GLY A 106 -12.69 -17.83 11.82
CA GLY A 106 -12.95 -19.04 12.58
C GLY A 106 -14.19 -18.92 13.49
N ALA A 107 -14.28 -17.84 14.27
CA ALA A 107 -15.42 -17.56 15.13
C ALA A 107 -16.73 -17.39 14.33
N LEU A 108 -16.69 -16.72 13.19
CA LEU A 108 -17.85 -16.52 12.31
C LEU A 108 -18.36 -17.81 11.68
N SER A 109 -17.48 -18.80 11.50
CA SER A 109 -17.89 -20.12 10.98
C SER A 109 -18.73 -20.92 11.99
N GLU A 110 -18.59 -20.60 13.28
CA GLU A 110 -19.35 -21.22 14.36
C GLU A 110 -20.60 -20.42 14.73
N ASP A 111 -20.46 -19.08 14.80
CA ASP A 111 -21.56 -18.18 15.14
C ASP A 111 -21.49 -16.88 14.34
N GLY A 112 -22.38 -16.72 13.36
CA GLY A 112 -22.47 -15.53 12.53
C GLY A 112 -22.83 -14.23 13.29
N SER A 113 -23.40 -14.34 14.52
CA SER A 113 -23.73 -13.18 15.35
C SER A 113 -22.49 -12.45 15.87
N LEU A 114 -21.32 -13.07 15.81
CA LEU A 114 -20.04 -12.51 16.24
C LEU A 114 -19.44 -11.51 15.24
N PHE A 115 -20.04 -11.34 14.06
CA PHE A 115 -19.52 -10.44 13.00
C PHE A 115 -19.19 -9.03 13.52
N GLY A 116 -20.12 -8.39 14.20
CA GLY A 116 -19.93 -7.04 14.71
C GLY A 116 -18.78 -6.91 15.72
N LYS A 117 -18.61 -7.91 16.58
CA LYS A 117 -17.51 -7.95 17.55
C LYS A 117 -16.16 -8.21 16.87
N SER A 118 -16.14 -9.11 15.91
CA SER A 118 -14.94 -9.50 15.18
C SER A 118 -14.37 -8.36 14.34
N ILE A 119 -15.22 -7.57 13.68
CA ILE A 119 -14.78 -6.47 12.84
C ILE A 119 -14.10 -5.35 13.62
N ILE A 120 -14.45 -5.17 14.90
CA ILE A 120 -13.82 -4.17 15.78
C ILE A 120 -12.33 -4.51 15.96
N PHE A 121 -11.99 -5.77 16.20
CA PHE A 121 -10.59 -6.18 16.38
C PHE A 121 -9.78 -6.02 15.10
N VAL A 122 -10.37 -6.30 13.94
CA VAL A 122 -9.72 -6.06 12.64
C VAL A 122 -9.50 -4.56 12.41
N ALA A 123 -10.50 -3.72 12.69
CA ALA A 123 -10.39 -2.27 12.56
C ALA A 123 -9.34 -1.67 13.50
N MET A 124 -9.23 -2.20 14.73
CA MET A 124 -8.16 -1.77 15.65
C MET A 124 -6.77 -2.10 15.12
N ALA A 125 -6.61 -3.24 14.48
CA ALA A 125 -5.34 -3.63 13.85
C ALA A 125 -4.97 -2.69 12.68
N GLU A 126 -5.94 -2.22 11.89
CA GLU A 126 -5.72 -1.23 10.84
C GLU A 126 -5.34 0.15 11.39
N GLY A 127 -5.83 0.50 12.58
CA GLY A 127 -5.48 1.75 13.27
C GLY A 127 -3.98 1.94 13.46
N ILE A 128 -3.20 0.86 13.59
CA ILE A 128 -1.74 0.91 13.70
C ILE A 128 -1.11 1.53 12.45
N ALA A 129 -1.55 1.13 11.26
CA ALA A 129 -1.06 1.68 9.99
C ALA A 129 -1.42 3.16 9.83
N LEU A 130 -2.63 3.55 10.24
CA LEU A 130 -3.07 4.95 10.21
C LEU A 130 -2.20 5.85 11.09
N TYR A 131 -1.78 5.38 12.27
CA TYR A 131 -0.85 6.13 13.11
C TYR A 131 0.47 6.41 12.41
N GLY A 132 1.06 5.39 11.76
CA GLY A 132 2.28 5.56 10.99
C GLY A 132 2.13 6.55 9.83
N LEU A 133 0.99 6.50 9.14
CA LEU A 133 0.67 7.41 8.06
C LEU A 133 0.56 8.87 8.56
N ILE A 134 -0.10 9.10 9.70
CA ILE A 134 -0.23 10.43 10.31
C ILE A 134 1.14 11.00 10.67
N ILE A 135 2.00 10.20 11.34
CA ILE A 135 3.36 10.63 11.70
C ILE A 135 4.18 10.94 10.44
N SER A 136 4.05 10.13 9.39
CA SER A 136 4.72 10.37 8.12
C SER A 136 4.30 11.72 7.51
N PHE A 137 3.01 12.03 7.50
CA PHE A 137 2.52 13.34 7.03
C PHE A 137 3.01 14.50 7.89
N MET A 138 3.10 14.30 9.22
CA MET A 138 3.66 15.32 10.12
C MET A 138 5.14 15.59 9.84
N ILE A 139 5.93 14.57 9.51
CA ILE A 139 7.33 14.72 9.11
C ILE A 139 7.41 15.45 7.77
N LEU A 140 6.68 14.97 6.76
CA LEU A 140 6.68 15.57 5.41
C LEU A 140 6.19 17.02 5.40
N GLY A 141 5.27 17.38 6.31
CA GLY A 141 4.78 18.76 6.43
C GLY A 141 5.76 19.73 7.09
N LYS A 142 6.90 19.23 7.61
CA LYS A 142 7.98 20.05 8.21
C LYS A 142 9.23 20.10 7.34
N LEU A 143 9.29 19.36 6.27
CA LEU A 143 10.37 19.36 5.29
C LEU A 143 10.13 20.37 4.18
#